data_e20cef7d43badb6b5c9525e6d1a65d2e
#
_entry.id   e20cef7d43badb6b5c9525e6d1a65d2e
#
_cell.length_a   1.000
_cell.length_b   1.000
_cell.length_c   1.000
_cell.angle_alpha   90.00
_cell.angle_beta   90.00
_cell.angle_gamma   90.00
#
_symmetry.space_group_name_H-M   'P 1'
#
loop_
_entity.id
_entity.type
_entity.pdbx_description
1 polymer ?
#
loop_
_entity_poly.entity_id
_entity_poly.type
_entity_poly.pdbx_seq_one_letter_code
_entity_poly.pdbx_strand_id
1 'polypeptide(L)'
;APGHRDFIKNMISGAAQADVALLMVPADGNFTTAIQKGNHKAGEVQGQTRQHARLINLLGVKQLIVGINKMDCDTAGYKQERYEEIRNEMKNMLMKVGWKKDYVEKCVPVIPISGWQGDNLIAKTSNMGWWSGVDVIDYDLKGTKHHIDTLLDVLNGMVTKPARNDKADMRLPISGVYKIKGVGDVLAGRVEQGVVRPGEEVIFIPTHTVSNPCVGKVFTVEMHHKRVEEAHPGDNVGMNIKGLDKINMPR
;
A
#
# COMPACT_ATOMS: atom_id res chain seq x y z
N ALA A 1 7.21 0.28 2.72
CA ALA A 1 7.02 0.41 4.17
C ALA A 1 8.10 -0.41 4.88
N PRO A 2 8.62 0.05 6.03
CA PRO A 2 9.60 -0.71 6.78
C PRO A 2 8.98 -2.01 7.32
N GLY A 3 9.70 -3.15 7.14
CA GLY A 3 9.21 -4.47 7.51
C GLY A 3 9.36 -4.82 8.99
N HIS A 4 10.15 -4.06 9.76
CA HIS A 4 10.40 -4.35 11.18
C HIS A 4 9.20 -3.98 12.06
N ARG A 5 8.95 -4.77 13.11
CA ARG A 5 7.79 -4.62 14.03
C ARG A 5 7.67 -3.23 14.66
N ASP A 6 8.79 -2.58 14.95
CA ASP A 6 8.83 -1.26 15.57
C ASP A 6 8.26 -0.16 14.66
N PHE A 7 8.14 -0.44 13.37
CA PHE A 7 7.65 0.50 12.37
C PHE A 7 6.22 0.21 11.88
N ILE A 8 5.46 -0.65 12.57
CA ILE A 8 4.08 -1.00 12.20
C ILE A 8 3.20 0.24 12.08
N LYS A 9 3.37 1.26 12.94
CA LYS A 9 2.63 2.53 12.84
C LYS A 9 2.84 3.21 11.48
N ASN A 10 4.11 3.28 11.03
CA ASN A 10 4.45 3.88 9.73
C ASN A 10 3.92 3.04 8.57
N MET A 11 3.91 1.71 8.72
CA MET A 11 3.32 0.81 7.74
C MET A 11 1.80 1.02 7.63
N ILE A 12 1.09 1.15 8.74
CA ILE A 12 -0.36 1.40 8.74
C ILE A 12 -0.67 2.71 8.01
N SER A 13 0.05 3.80 8.34
CA SER A 13 -0.13 5.09 7.68
C SER A 13 0.14 5.03 6.18
N GLY A 14 1.21 4.33 5.77
CA GLY A 14 1.55 4.17 4.35
C GLY A 14 0.57 3.26 3.60
N ALA A 15 0.16 2.14 4.20
CA ALA A 15 -0.76 1.20 3.58
C ALA A 15 -2.18 1.77 3.46
N ALA A 16 -2.62 2.59 4.43
CA ALA A 16 -3.91 3.28 4.35
C ALA A 16 -4.02 4.25 3.16
N GLN A 17 -2.87 4.68 2.63
CA GLN A 17 -2.80 5.61 1.49
C GLN A 17 -2.46 4.90 0.16
N ALA A 18 -2.29 3.58 0.17
CA ALA A 18 -1.86 2.83 -1.00
C ALA A 18 -3.04 2.38 -1.87
N ASP A 19 -2.89 2.50 -3.18
CA ASP A 19 -3.84 1.97 -4.18
C ASP A 19 -3.49 0.54 -4.59
N VAL A 20 -2.21 0.16 -4.48
CA VAL A 20 -1.69 -1.17 -4.77
C VAL A 20 -0.67 -1.58 -3.71
N ALA A 21 -0.61 -2.85 -3.39
CA ALA A 21 0.38 -3.41 -2.49
C ALA A 21 1.24 -4.45 -3.21
N LEU A 22 2.56 -4.30 -3.09
CA LEU A 22 3.52 -5.32 -3.45
C LEU A 22 3.99 -6.01 -2.17
N LEU A 23 3.54 -7.24 -1.97
CA LEU A 23 3.92 -8.07 -0.84
C LEU A 23 5.17 -8.88 -1.19
N MET A 24 6.30 -8.47 -0.63
CA MET A 24 7.58 -9.14 -0.84
C MET A 24 7.75 -10.30 0.15
N VAL A 25 8.14 -11.46 -0.36
CA VAL A 25 8.45 -12.64 0.45
C VAL A 25 9.82 -13.20 0.06
N PRO A 26 10.64 -13.62 1.04
CA PRO A 26 11.95 -14.17 0.74
C PRO A 26 11.87 -15.62 0.29
N ALA A 27 12.70 -16.03 -0.69
CA ALA A 27 12.87 -17.41 -1.09
C ALA A 27 13.90 -18.17 -0.25
N ASP A 28 14.63 -17.45 0.62
CA ASP A 28 15.64 -18.03 1.52
C ASP A 28 15.00 -18.78 2.71
N GLY A 29 15.84 -19.27 3.64
CA GLY A 29 15.41 -20.00 4.84
C GLY A 29 14.50 -19.23 5.79
N ASN A 30 14.37 -17.90 5.62
CA ASN A 30 13.49 -17.07 6.44
C ASN A 30 12.01 -17.13 6.04
N PHE A 31 11.67 -17.77 4.91
CA PHE A 31 10.29 -17.84 4.42
C PHE A 31 9.32 -18.41 5.46
N THR A 32 9.64 -19.55 6.06
CA THR A 32 8.77 -20.22 7.04
C THR A 32 8.47 -19.31 8.23
N THR A 33 9.49 -18.64 8.75
CA THR A 33 9.34 -17.66 9.84
C THR A 33 8.49 -16.47 9.42
N ALA A 34 8.65 -16.00 8.19
CA ALA A 34 7.94 -14.83 7.68
C ALA A 34 6.41 -15.05 7.58
N ILE A 35 5.95 -16.30 7.34
CA ILE A 35 4.53 -16.64 7.16
C ILE A 35 3.90 -17.37 8.35
N GLN A 36 4.67 -17.73 9.39
CA GLN A 36 4.18 -18.52 10.52
C GLN A 36 2.94 -17.89 11.19
N LYS A 37 2.04 -18.74 11.69
CA LYS A 37 0.81 -18.30 12.35
C LYS A 37 1.09 -17.66 13.71
N GLY A 38 2.13 -18.13 14.39
CA GLY A 38 2.40 -17.82 15.79
C GLY A 38 1.40 -18.47 16.76
N ASN A 39 1.79 -18.61 17.99
CA ASN A 39 0.93 -19.05 19.08
C ASN A 39 1.15 -18.13 20.29
N HIS A 40 0.21 -17.20 20.49
CA HIS A 40 0.29 -16.24 21.60
C HIS A 40 0.37 -16.91 22.99
N LYS A 41 -0.29 -18.08 23.15
CA LYS A 41 -0.24 -18.83 24.41
C LYS A 41 1.12 -19.46 24.69
N ALA A 42 1.86 -19.80 23.62
CA ALA A 42 3.23 -20.32 23.70
C ALA A 42 4.31 -19.24 23.57
N GLY A 43 3.94 -17.96 23.54
CA GLY A 43 4.89 -16.85 23.34
C GLY A 43 5.43 -16.75 21.91
N GLU A 44 4.90 -17.53 20.97
CA GLU A 44 5.35 -17.49 19.58
C GLU A 44 4.76 -16.28 18.85
N VAL A 45 5.60 -15.62 18.09
CA VAL A 45 5.26 -14.42 17.34
C VAL A 45 4.77 -14.77 15.95
N GLN A 46 3.72 -14.10 15.52
CA GLN A 46 3.25 -14.18 14.14
C GLN A 46 4.29 -13.64 13.16
N GLY A 47 4.47 -14.31 12.02
CA GLY A 47 5.38 -13.88 10.95
C GLY A 47 5.00 -12.52 10.37
N GLN A 48 5.99 -11.71 10.04
CA GLN A 48 5.79 -10.34 9.55
C GLN A 48 5.01 -10.27 8.25
N THR A 49 5.33 -11.12 7.28
CA THR A 49 4.61 -11.18 6.00
C THR A 49 3.12 -11.47 6.21
N ARG A 50 2.79 -12.37 7.13
CA ARG A 50 1.39 -12.67 7.48
C ARG A 50 0.70 -11.46 8.13
N GLN A 51 1.37 -10.76 9.03
CA GLN A 51 0.84 -9.54 9.65
C GLN A 51 0.58 -8.44 8.61
N HIS A 52 1.53 -8.22 7.71
CA HIS A 52 1.42 -7.24 6.64
C HIS A 52 0.27 -7.59 5.69
N ALA A 53 0.15 -8.85 5.25
CA ALA A 53 -0.95 -9.29 4.39
C ALA A 53 -2.32 -9.06 5.05
N ARG A 54 -2.44 -9.32 6.35
CA ARG A 54 -3.67 -9.06 7.11
C ARG A 54 -3.99 -7.57 7.20
N LEU A 55 -2.98 -6.73 7.48
CA LEU A 55 -3.17 -5.28 7.59
C LEU A 55 -3.58 -4.68 6.24
N ILE A 56 -2.94 -5.06 5.16
CA ILE A 56 -3.28 -4.61 3.79
C ILE A 56 -4.74 -4.94 3.48
N ASN A 57 -5.19 -6.15 3.80
CA ASN A 57 -6.58 -6.57 3.61
C ASN A 57 -7.56 -5.75 4.47
N LEU A 58 -7.25 -5.54 5.75
CA LEU A 58 -8.09 -4.76 6.68
C LEU A 58 -8.17 -3.28 6.29
N LEU A 59 -7.11 -2.71 5.75
CA LEU A 59 -7.06 -1.33 5.28
C LEU A 59 -7.73 -1.14 3.91
N GLY A 60 -8.20 -2.23 3.30
CA GLY A 60 -9.00 -2.17 2.07
C GLY A 60 -8.21 -1.95 0.79
N VAL A 61 -6.89 -2.22 0.78
CA VAL A 61 -6.11 -2.20 -0.46
C VAL A 61 -6.59 -3.33 -1.36
N LYS A 62 -7.09 -2.97 -2.55
CA LYS A 62 -7.78 -3.92 -3.44
C LYS A 62 -6.87 -4.57 -4.47
N GLN A 63 -5.69 -4.03 -4.70
CA GLN A 63 -4.76 -4.51 -5.72
C GLN A 63 -3.52 -5.08 -5.04
N LEU A 64 -3.30 -6.38 -5.18
CA LEU A 64 -2.22 -7.10 -4.51
C LEU A 64 -1.33 -7.82 -5.52
N ILE A 65 -0.04 -7.62 -5.38
CA ILE A 65 1.03 -8.31 -6.10
C ILE A 65 1.88 -9.07 -5.08
N VAL A 66 2.29 -10.27 -5.38
CA VAL A 66 3.25 -11.03 -4.56
C VAL A 66 4.56 -11.19 -5.32
N GLY A 67 5.65 -10.70 -4.76
CA GLY A 67 7.00 -10.90 -5.29
C GLY A 67 7.77 -11.89 -4.43
N ILE A 68 8.10 -13.07 -4.97
CA ILE A 68 8.99 -14.04 -4.33
C ILE A 68 10.42 -13.62 -4.65
N ASN A 69 11.03 -12.93 -3.71
CA ASN A 69 12.35 -12.31 -3.87
C ASN A 69 13.48 -13.21 -3.39
N LYS A 70 14.69 -12.90 -3.82
CA LYS A 70 15.92 -13.64 -3.52
C LYS A 70 15.94 -15.03 -4.18
N MET A 71 15.37 -15.17 -5.38
CA MET A 71 15.45 -16.42 -6.13
C MET A 71 16.90 -16.81 -6.49
N ASP A 72 17.80 -15.83 -6.46
CA ASP A 72 19.25 -15.96 -6.65
C ASP A 72 20.01 -16.55 -5.45
N CYS A 73 19.38 -16.65 -4.26
CA CYS A 73 20.06 -17.18 -3.08
C CYS A 73 20.33 -18.68 -3.18
N ASP A 74 21.34 -19.18 -2.45
CA ASP A 74 21.76 -20.60 -2.47
C ASP A 74 20.61 -21.57 -2.16
N THR A 75 19.73 -21.20 -1.22
CA THR A 75 18.58 -22.04 -0.84
C THR A 75 17.56 -22.17 -1.97
N ALA A 76 17.33 -21.11 -2.73
CA ALA A 76 16.39 -21.12 -3.83
C ALA A 76 17.04 -21.60 -5.15
N GLY A 77 18.25 -21.13 -5.45
CA GLY A 77 19.04 -21.53 -6.61
C GLY A 77 18.30 -21.45 -7.93
N TYR A 78 17.39 -20.46 -8.05
CA TYR A 78 16.49 -20.29 -9.20
C TYR A 78 15.58 -21.50 -9.51
N LYS A 79 15.34 -22.39 -8.55
CA LYS A 79 14.61 -23.65 -8.76
C LYS A 79 13.09 -23.41 -8.80
N GLN A 80 12.45 -24.08 -9.75
CA GLN A 80 11.00 -24.05 -9.93
C GLN A 80 10.27 -24.62 -8.70
N GLU A 81 10.76 -25.72 -8.14
CA GLU A 81 10.15 -26.39 -6.98
C GLU A 81 10.06 -25.45 -5.79
N ARG A 82 11.10 -24.65 -5.56
CA ARG A 82 11.10 -23.66 -4.47
C ARG A 82 10.09 -22.54 -4.71
N TYR A 83 10.00 -22.06 -5.93
CA TYR A 83 8.96 -21.08 -6.29
C TYR A 83 7.56 -21.64 -6.08
N GLU A 84 7.28 -22.86 -6.55
CA GLU A 84 5.96 -23.48 -6.43
C GLU A 84 5.55 -23.72 -4.99
N GLU A 85 6.48 -24.20 -4.15
CA GLU A 85 6.28 -24.33 -2.71
C GLU A 85 5.83 -23.00 -2.10
N ILE A 86 6.61 -21.94 -2.30
CA ILE A 86 6.35 -20.63 -1.72
C ILE A 86 5.05 -20.04 -2.28
N ARG A 87 4.81 -20.13 -3.59
CA ARG A 87 3.57 -19.66 -4.24
C ARG A 87 2.33 -20.30 -3.60
N ASN A 88 2.35 -21.61 -3.43
CA ASN A 88 1.21 -22.35 -2.88
C ASN A 88 0.96 -21.98 -1.41
N GLU A 89 2.01 -21.90 -0.60
CA GLU A 89 1.91 -21.48 0.79
C GLU A 89 1.44 -20.02 0.92
N MET A 90 1.90 -19.13 0.05
CA MET A 90 1.45 -17.74 0.02
C MET A 90 -0.04 -17.63 -0.32
N LYS A 91 -0.52 -18.34 -1.34
CA LYS A 91 -1.95 -18.37 -1.68
C LYS A 91 -2.79 -18.89 -0.52
N ASN A 92 -2.37 -19.99 0.10
CA ASN A 92 -3.03 -20.54 1.29
C ASN A 92 -3.03 -19.55 2.47
N MET A 93 -1.92 -18.88 2.72
CA MET A 93 -1.80 -17.89 3.78
C MET A 93 -2.71 -16.69 3.53
N LEU A 94 -2.77 -16.15 2.31
CA LEU A 94 -3.64 -15.04 1.94
C LEU A 94 -5.12 -15.38 2.19
N MET A 95 -5.57 -16.56 1.78
CA MET A 95 -6.94 -17.00 2.07
C MET A 95 -7.22 -17.12 3.58
N LYS A 96 -6.26 -17.66 4.35
CA LYS A 96 -6.38 -17.78 5.81
C LYS A 96 -6.42 -16.43 6.56
N VAL A 97 -5.87 -15.37 5.98
CA VAL A 97 -5.91 -14.02 6.58
C VAL A 97 -7.08 -13.17 6.10
N GLY A 98 -7.95 -13.73 5.23
CA GLY A 98 -9.24 -13.11 4.89
C GLY A 98 -9.40 -12.68 3.43
N TRP A 99 -8.44 -12.95 2.55
CA TRP A 99 -8.60 -12.71 1.12
C TRP A 99 -9.54 -13.75 0.49
N LYS A 100 -10.41 -13.33 -0.42
CA LYS A 100 -11.34 -14.25 -1.11
C LYS A 100 -10.58 -15.22 -2.00
N LYS A 101 -10.99 -16.50 -2.00
CA LYS A 101 -10.33 -17.56 -2.79
C LYS A 101 -10.24 -17.21 -4.27
N ASP A 102 -11.37 -16.86 -4.90
CA ASP A 102 -11.40 -16.51 -6.33
C ASP A 102 -10.46 -15.35 -6.67
N TYR A 103 -10.39 -14.34 -5.81
CA TYR A 103 -9.48 -13.22 -5.97
C TYR A 103 -8.01 -13.66 -5.89
N VAL A 104 -7.64 -14.46 -4.88
CA VAL A 104 -6.26 -14.95 -4.71
C VAL A 104 -5.82 -15.84 -5.87
N GLU A 105 -6.72 -16.70 -6.34
CA GLU A 105 -6.39 -17.66 -7.39
C GLU A 105 -6.32 -17.02 -8.77
N LYS A 106 -7.21 -16.08 -9.07
CA LYS A 106 -7.41 -15.53 -10.41
C LYS A 106 -6.75 -14.17 -10.64
N CYS A 107 -6.65 -13.33 -9.59
CA CYS A 107 -6.26 -11.91 -9.75
C CYS A 107 -4.89 -11.59 -9.15
N VAL A 108 -4.35 -12.41 -8.23
CA VAL A 108 -3.08 -12.09 -7.57
C VAL A 108 -1.92 -12.70 -8.34
N PRO A 109 -1.13 -11.89 -9.09
CA PRO A 109 0.08 -12.38 -9.71
C PRO A 109 1.13 -12.70 -8.64
N VAL A 110 1.75 -13.86 -8.75
CA VAL A 110 2.88 -14.27 -7.90
C VAL A 110 4.10 -14.43 -8.80
N ILE A 111 5.08 -13.55 -8.63
CA ILE A 111 6.20 -13.41 -9.57
C ILE A 111 7.49 -13.80 -8.87
N PRO A 112 8.30 -14.73 -9.44
CA PRO A 112 9.64 -15.02 -8.95
C PRO A 112 10.60 -13.91 -9.40
N ILE A 113 11.29 -13.28 -8.45
CA ILE A 113 12.19 -12.17 -8.74
C ILE A 113 13.51 -12.29 -7.97
N SER A 114 14.53 -11.59 -8.46
CA SER A 114 15.68 -11.21 -7.68
C SER A 114 15.84 -9.68 -7.72
N GLY A 115 15.61 -9.04 -6.59
CA GLY A 115 15.81 -7.60 -6.46
C GLY A 115 17.29 -7.21 -6.57
N TRP A 116 18.21 -8.14 -6.29
CA TRP A 116 19.64 -7.91 -6.37
C TRP A 116 20.17 -8.01 -7.81
N GLN A 117 19.74 -9.03 -8.54
CA GLN A 117 20.17 -9.27 -9.92
C GLN A 117 19.30 -8.55 -10.96
N GLY A 118 18.12 -8.07 -10.55
CA GLY A 118 17.16 -7.45 -11.45
C GLY A 118 16.25 -8.44 -12.19
N ASP A 119 16.30 -9.73 -11.84
CA ASP A 119 15.55 -10.78 -12.52
C ASP A 119 14.04 -10.58 -12.42
N ASN A 120 13.34 -10.61 -13.54
CA ASN A 120 11.89 -10.42 -13.68
C ASN A 120 11.34 -9.12 -13.06
N LEU A 121 12.18 -8.09 -12.91
CA LEU A 121 11.70 -6.77 -12.49
C LEU A 121 11.20 -5.98 -13.70
N ILE A 122 12.05 -5.77 -14.70
CA ILE A 122 11.77 -4.98 -15.92
C ILE A 122 11.69 -5.90 -17.14
N ALA A 123 12.61 -6.85 -17.24
CA ALA A 123 12.69 -7.81 -18.32
C ALA A 123 12.71 -9.23 -17.78
N LYS A 124 12.19 -10.16 -18.57
CA LYS A 124 12.21 -11.58 -18.26
C LYS A 124 13.64 -12.09 -18.20
N THR A 125 13.97 -12.81 -17.13
CA THR A 125 15.31 -13.34 -16.94
C THR A 125 15.52 -14.67 -17.68
N SER A 126 16.75 -14.93 -18.09
CA SER A 126 17.18 -16.27 -18.58
C SER A 126 17.54 -17.21 -17.43
N ASN A 127 17.78 -16.72 -16.21
CA ASN A 127 18.19 -17.52 -15.07
C ASN A 127 17.09 -18.48 -14.58
N MET A 128 15.83 -18.17 -14.89
CA MET A 128 14.65 -18.98 -14.60
C MET A 128 13.98 -19.43 -15.89
N GLY A 129 14.67 -20.29 -16.67
CA GLY A 129 14.17 -20.77 -17.97
C GLY A 129 12.84 -21.52 -17.92
N TRP A 130 12.44 -22.01 -16.74
CA TRP A 130 11.12 -22.61 -16.48
C TRP A 130 10.00 -21.58 -16.32
N TRP A 131 10.34 -20.30 -16.08
CA TRP A 131 9.34 -19.24 -15.90
C TRP A 131 8.76 -18.83 -17.24
N SER A 132 7.51 -19.19 -17.48
CA SER A 132 6.74 -18.82 -18.68
C SER A 132 5.75 -17.68 -18.44
N GLY A 133 5.84 -16.99 -17.30
CA GLY A 133 4.85 -16.01 -16.89
C GLY A 133 3.67 -16.63 -16.14
N VAL A 134 2.73 -15.78 -15.75
CA VAL A 134 1.48 -16.18 -15.11
C VAL A 134 0.30 -15.47 -15.77
N ASP A 135 -0.77 -16.20 -16.04
CA ASP A 135 -2.03 -15.63 -16.51
C ASP A 135 -2.94 -15.27 -15.33
N VAL A 136 -3.40 -14.06 -15.30
CA VAL A 136 -4.30 -13.52 -14.28
C VAL A 136 -5.41 -12.72 -14.94
N ILE A 137 -6.45 -12.38 -14.18
CA ILE A 137 -7.51 -11.47 -14.63
C ILE A 137 -7.52 -10.20 -13.77
N ASP A 138 -8.19 -9.18 -14.25
CA ASP A 138 -8.34 -7.89 -13.55
C ASP A 138 -8.73 -8.05 -12.08
N TYR A 139 -8.28 -7.14 -11.24
CA TYR A 139 -8.59 -7.11 -9.80
C TYR A 139 -10.08 -6.95 -9.49
N ASP A 140 -10.89 -6.49 -10.43
CA ASP A 140 -12.34 -6.35 -10.30
C ASP A 140 -13.12 -7.62 -10.72
N LEU A 141 -12.41 -8.69 -11.10
CA LEU A 141 -12.98 -9.96 -11.56
C LEU A 141 -13.81 -9.86 -12.84
N LYS A 142 -13.68 -8.80 -13.65
CA LYS A 142 -14.43 -8.64 -14.91
C LYS A 142 -13.93 -9.50 -16.06
N GLY A 143 -12.83 -10.19 -15.86
CA GLY A 143 -12.37 -11.22 -16.78
C GLY A 143 -11.41 -10.79 -17.88
N THR A 144 -10.93 -9.54 -17.89
CA THR A 144 -9.80 -9.16 -18.76
C THR A 144 -8.57 -9.96 -18.37
N LYS A 145 -8.00 -10.69 -19.31
CA LYS A 145 -6.83 -11.53 -19.07
C LYS A 145 -5.54 -10.76 -19.30
N HIS A 146 -4.59 -10.97 -18.42
CA HIS A 146 -3.24 -10.42 -18.53
C HIS A 146 -2.23 -11.55 -18.42
N HIS A 147 -1.28 -11.57 -19.32
CA HIS A 147 -0.08 -12.42 -19.22
C HIS A 147 1.04 -11.59 -18.61
N ILE A 148 1.61 -12.07 -17.50
CA ILE A 148 2.57 -11.36 -16.68
C ILE A 148 3.88 -12.13 -16.64
N ASP A 149 4.92 -11.59 -17.24
CA ASP A 149 6.28 -12.10 -17.16
C ASP A 149 7.11 -11.41 -16.07
N THR A 150 6.85 -10.09 -15.85
CA THR A 150 7.68 -9.24 -14.99
C THR A 150 6.83 -8.41 -14.02
N LEU A 151 7.48 -7.83 -13.03
CA LEU A 151 6.84 -6.87 -12.12
C LEU A 151 6.36 -5.63 -12.89
N LEU A 152 7.12 -5.17 -13.90
CA LEU A 152 6.77 -4.03 -14.72
C LEU A 152 5.48 -4.29 -15.52
N ASP A 153 5.25 -5.51 -16.00
CA ASP A 153 4.03 -5.88 -16.72
C ASP A 153 2.79 -5.71 -15.85
N VAL A 154 2.87 -6.11 -14.56
CA VAL A 154 1.76 -5.90 -13.62
C VAL A 154 1.50 -4.42 -13.42
N LEU A 155 2.55 -3.63 -13.17
CA LEU A 155 2.42 -2.21 -12.86
C LEU A 155 1.83 -1.43 -14.03
N ASN A 156 2.22 -1.77 -15.27
CA ASN A 156 1.78 -1.06 -16.47
C ASN A 156 0.46 -1.60 -17.04
N GLY A 157 0.21 -2.91 -16.95
CA GLY A 157 -0.90 -3.55 -17.61
C GLY A 157 -2.11 -3.85 -16.73
N MET A 158 -1.88 -4.14 -15.46
CA MET A 158 -2.94 -4.64 -14.56
C MET A 158 -3.33 -3.65 -13.46
N VAL A 159 -2.37 -2.85 -12.96
CA VAL A 159 -2.65 -1.87 -11.92
C VAL A 159 -3.46 -0.72 -12.51
N THR A 160 -4.61 -0.46 -11.90
CA THR A 160 -5.50 0.62 -12.32
C THR A 160 -5.63 1.70 -11.25
N LYS A 161 -5.80 2.94 -11.70
CA LYS A 161 -6.13 4.05 -10.80
C LYS A 161 -7.56 3.84 -10.27
N PRO A 162 -7.79 3.81 -8.95
CA PRO A 162 -9.14 3.72 -8.40
C PRO A 162 -10.01 4.88 -8.86
N ALA A 163 -11.32 4.61 -9.04
CA ALA A 163 -12.28 5.67 -9.31
C ALA A 163 -12.30 6.68 -8.15
N ARG A 164 -12.18 7.95 -8.47
CA ARG A 164 -12.12 9.06 -7.51
C ARG A 164 -13.19 10.09 -7.87
N ASN A 165 -13.71 10.79 -6.86
CA ASN A 165 -14.79 11.76 -7.05
C ASN A 165 -14.29 13.18 -6.77
N ASP A 166 -13.89 13.88 -7.82
CA ASP A 166 -13.41 15.27 -7.77
C ASP A 166 -14.56 16.28 -7.54
N LYS A 167 -15.81 15.87 -7.80
CA LYS A 167 -16.99 16.75 -7.72
C LYS A 167 -17.69 16.72 -6.36
N ALA A 168 -17.26 15.84 -5.47
CA ALA A 168 -17.80 15.77 -4.10
C ALA A 168 -17.19 16.88 -3.23
N ASP A 169 -17.80 17.10 -2.06
CA ASP A 169 -17.19 17.92 -1.01
C ASP A 169 -15.83 17.33 -0.61
N MET A 170 -14.86 18.22 -0.42
CA MET A 170 -13.49 17.81 -0.07
C MET A 170 -13.49 17.05 1.26
N ARG A 171 -12.83 15.88 1.27
CA ARG A 171 -12.55 15.11 2.47
C ARG A 171 -11.10 14.66 2.49
N LEU A 172 -10.42 14.97 3.58
CA LEU A 172 -9.02 14.62 3.81
C LEU A 172 -8.87 14.13 5.26
N PRO A 173 -8.71 12.81 5.46
CA PRO A 173 -8.31 12.27 6.75
C PRO A 173 -6.94 12.80 7.14
N ILE A 174 -6.83 13.43 8.32
CA ILE A 174 -5.56 13.95 8.82
C ILE A 174 -4.74 12.79 9.34
N SER A 175 -3.57 12.56 8.75
CA SER A 175 -2.61 11.53 9.15
C SER A 175 -1.54 12.07 10.11
N GLY A 176 -1.34 13.37 10.16
CA GLY A 176 -0.38 14.02 11.03
C GLY A 176 -0.49 15.53 11.07
N VAL A 177 -0.07 16.11 12.18
CA VAL A 177 0.03 17.56 12.40
C VAL A 177 1.48 17.87 12.71
N TYR A 178 2.08 18.75 11.91
CA TYR A 178 3.49 19.11 11.99
C TYR A 178 3.67 20.59 12.21
N LYS A 179 4.51 20.95 13.16
CA LYS A 179 4.87 22.35 13.40
C LYS A 179 6.19 22.65 12.69
N ILE A 180 6.14 23.41 11.62
CA ILE A 180 7.31 23.73 10.80
C ILE A 180 7.76 25.15 11.10
N LYS A 181 9.04 25.32 11.49
CA LYS A 181 9.62 26.64 11.77
C LYS A 181 9.55 27.52 10.50
N GLY A 182 8.97 28.71 10.64
CA GLY A 182 8.80 29.67 9.54
C GLY A 182 7.57 29.45 8.64
N VAL A 183 6.88 28.30 8.76
CA VAL A 183 5.66 27.99 8.00
C VAL A 183 4.45 27.99 8.90
N GLY A 184 4.55 27.44 10.11
CA GLY A 184 3.46 27.25 11.05
C GLY A 184 2.98 25.82 11.12
N ASP A 185 1.68 25.63 11.38
CA ASP A 185 1.09 24.31 11.50
C ASP A 185 0.70 23.78 10.13
N VAL A 186 1.18 22.59 9.83
CA VAL A 186 0.94 21.86 8.59
C VAL A 186 0.18 20.58 8.89
N LEU A 187 -0.98 20.41 8.30
CA LEU A 187 -1.80 19.22 8.37
C LEU A 187 -1.50 18.35 7.17
N ALA A 188 -1.04 17.13 7.42
CA ALA A 188 -0.77 16.16 6.36
C ALA A 188 -1.88 15.13 6.26
N GLY A 189 -2.19 14.74 5.05
CA GLY A 189 -3.18 13.71 4.75
C GLY A 189 -3.25 13.38 3.27
N ARG A 190 -4.14 12.46 2.94
CA ARG A 190 -4.50 12.14 1.55
C ARG A 190 -5.87 12.69 1.24
N VAL A 191 -6.02 13.36 0.11
CA VAL A 191 -7.34 13.77 -0.38
C VAL A 191 -8.10 12.50 -0.80
N GLU A 192 -9.21 12.20 -0.14
CA GLU A 192 -10.04 11.03 -0.45
C GLU A 192 -11.11 11.34 -1.50
N GLN A 193 -11.69 12.55 -1.45
CA GLN A 193 -12.66 13.04 -2.43
C GLN A 193 -12.65 14.57 -2.47
N GLY A 194 -13.21 15.13 -3.54
CA GLY A 194 -13.22 16.57 -3.80
C GLY A 194 -11.83 17.11 -4.12
N VAL A 195 -11.74 18.38 -4.36
CA VAL A 195 -10.49 19.10 -4.68
C VAL A 195 -10.26 20.15 -3.60
N VAL A 196 -9.01 20.35 -3.20
CA VAL A 196 -8.64 21.40 -2.25
C VAL A 196 -7.72 22.43 -2.92
N ARG A 197 -8.00 23.71 -2.67
CA ARG A 197 -7.24 24.85 -3.20
C ARG A 197 -6.82 25.81 -2.08
N PRO A 198 -5.68 26.48 -2.24
CA PRO A 198 -5.34 27.62 -1.39
C PRO A 198 -6.46 28.68 -1.41
N GLY A 199 -6.78 29.23 -0.25
CA GLY A 199 -7.84 30.23 -0.10
C GLY A 199 -9.19 29.70 0.32
N GLU A 200 -9.44 28.40 0.21
CA GLU A 200 -10.69 27.75 0.62
C GLU A 200 -10.79 27.64 2.15
N GLU A 201 -12.01 27.68 2.65
CA GLU A 201 -12.30 27.41 4.05
C GLU A 201 -12.60 25.93 4.24
N VAL A 202 -12.06 25.35 5.32
CA VAL A 202 -12.23 23.94 5.68
C VAL A 202 -12.72 23.80 7.11
N ILE A 203 -13.53 22.78 7.35
CA ILE A 203 -14.08 22.44 8.65
C ILE A 203 -13.43 21.17 9.15
N PHE A 204 -13.07 21.13 10.44
CA PHE A 204 -12.44 19.99 11.09
C PHE A 204 -13.45 19.21 11.92
N ILE A 205 -13.63 17.95 11.58
CA ILE A 205 -14.49 16.99 12.30
C ILE A 205 -13.70 15.72 12.63
N PRO A 206 -13.99 15.00 13.70
CA PRO A 206 -15.12 15.14 14.65
C PRO A 206 -14.83 16.07 15.83
N THR A 207 -13.68 16.76 15.88
CA THR A 207 -13.24 17.57 17.03
C THR A 207 -14.24 18.66 17.40
N HIS A 208 -15.03 19.10 16.43
CA HIS A 208 -16.02 20.14 16.60
C HIS A 208 -17.39 19.70 16.09
N THR A 209 -18.42 20.20 16.73
CA THR A 209 -19.82 19.92 16.38
C THR A 209 -20.34 20.97 15.38
N VAL A 210 -21.50 20.68 14.76
CA VAL A 210 -22.18 21.64 13.87
C VAL A 210 -22.50 22.95 14.58
N SER A 211 -22.76 22.90 15.91
CA SER A 211 -23.01 24.10 16.74
C SER A 211 -21.75 24.87 17.14
N ASN A 212 -20.57 24.27 17.05
CA ASN A 212 -19.28 24.92 17.33
C ASN A 212 -18.23 24.46 16.32
N PRO A 213 -18.31 24.90 15.05
CA PRO A 213 -17.43 24.46 14.00
C PRO A 213 -16.00 25.00 14.19
N CYS A 214 -15.01 24.12 14.02
CA CYS A 214 -13.63 24.55 13.85
C CYS A 214 -13.40 24.81 12.38
N VAL A 215 -13.24 26.06 12.02
CA VAL A 215 -13.02 26.51 10.65
C VAL A 215 -11.60 27.03 10.52
N GLY A 216 -10.91 26.65 9.46
CA GLY A 216 -9.60 27.16 9.10
C GLY A 216 -9.55 27.51 7.63
N LYS A 217 -8.65 28.42 7.27
CA LYS A 217 -8.41 28.78 5.87
C LYS A 217 -7.15 28.12 5.35
N VAL A 218 -7.26 27.40 4.25
CA VAL A 218 -6.12 26.81 3.55
C VAL A 218 -5.24 27.94 3.01
N PHE A 219 -4.01 28.04 3.48
CA PHE A 219 -3.08 29.07 3.04
C PHE A 219 -2.19 28.58 1.90
N THR A 220 -1.59 27.40 2.05
CA THR A 220 -0.82 26.73 1.00
C THR A 220 -1.13 25.26 0.99
N VAL A 221 -1.03 24.65 -0.19
CA VAL A 221 -1.05 23.20 -0.41
C VAL A 221 0.29 22.82 -1.00
N GLU A 222 0.93 21.79 -0.44
CA GLU A 222 2.23 21.31 -0.89
C GLU A 222 2.16 19.81 -1.13
N MET A 223 2.78 19.38 -2.23
CA MET A 223 2.96 17.98 -2.60
C MET A 223 4.42 17.78 -3.03
N HIS A 224 5.09 16.75 -2.48
CA HIS A 224 6.51 16.48 -2.77
C HIS A 224 7.43 17.71 -2.60
N HIS A 225 7.22 18.50 -1.54
CA HIS A 225 7.96 19.74 -1.24
C HIS A 225 7.79 20.86 -2.28
N LYS A 226 6.74 20.79 -3.09
CA LYS A 226 6.39 21.85 -4.05
C LYS A 226 4.98 22.35 -3.77
N ARG A 227 4.80 23.66 -3.85
CA ARG A 227 3.47 24.27 -3.78
C ARG A 227 2.69 23.90 -5.03
N VAL A 228 1.41 23.60 -4.82
CA VAL A 228 0.46 23.28 -5.89
C VAL A 228 -0.75 24.22 -5.77
N GLU A 229 -1.36 24.52 -6.90
CA GLU A 229 -2.55 25.38 -6.96
C GLU A 229 -3.82 24.60 -6.58
N GLU A 230 -3.82 23.29 -6.79
CA GLU A 230 -4.90 22.40 -6.40
C GLU A 230 -4.38 20.99 -6.13
N ALA A 231 -5.10 20.24 -5.31
CA ALA A 231 -4.85 18.82 -5.07
C ALA A 231 -6.13 18.01 -5.21
N HIS A 232 -5.99 16.84 -5.86
CA HIS A 232 -7.07 15.96 -6.27
C HIS A 232 -7.15 14.70 -5.40
N PRO A 233 -8.26 13.97 -5.44
CA PRO A 233 -8.39 12.70 -4.75
C PRO A 233 -7.24 11.75 -5.08
N GLY A 234 -6.60 11.24 -4.04
CA GLY A 234 -5.43 10.38 -4.08
C GLY A 234 -4.09 11.09 -3.90
N ASP A 235 -4.06 12.41 -3.93
CA ASP A 235 -2.84 13.16 -3.65
C ASP A 235 -2.55 13.20 -2.15
N ASN A 236 -1.29 12.96 -1.81
CA ASN A 236 -0.79 13.13 -0.45
C ASN A 236 -0.25 14.54 -0.31
N VAL A 237 -0.84 15.31 0.57
CA VAL A 237 -0.56 16.74 0.69
C VAL A 237 -0.26 17.16 2.11
N GLY A 238 0.52 18.23 2.24
CA GLY A 238 0.65 19.05 3.43
C GLY A 238 -0.07 20.37 3.23
N MET A 239 -1.02 20.70 4.10
CA MET A 239 -1.76 21.95 4.05
C MET A 239 -1.35 22.85 5.20
N ASN A 240 -0.87 24.06 4.91
CA ASN A 240 -0.75 25.09 5.93
C ASN A 240 -2.12 25.75 6.13
N ILE A 241 -2.61 25.71 7.36
CA ILE A 241 -3.92 26.24 7.72
C ILE A 241 -3.75 27.47 8.61
N LYS A 242 -4.46 28.54 8.29
CA LYS A 242 -4.56 29.76 9.11
C LYS A 242 -5.93 29.85 9.77
N GLY A 243 -5.99 30.59 10.88
CA GLY A 243 -7.24 30.83 11.62
C GLY A 243 -7.55 29.73 12.66
N LEU A 244 -6.66 28.79 12.89
CA LEU A 244 -6.81 27.80 13.97
C LEU A 244 -6.18 28.34 15.26
N ASP A 245 -6.99 28.36 16.33
CA ASP A 245 -6.49 28.63 17.68
C ASP A 245 -5.77 27.40 18.25
N LYS A 246 -4.80 27.64 19.15
CA LYS A 246 -4.06 26.54 19.82
C LYS A 246 -4.96 25.54 20.55
N ILE A 247 -6.13 25.98 21.02
CA ILE A 247 -7.12 25.17 21.73
C ILE A 247 -7.93 24.31 20.76
N ASN A 248 -8.11 24.77 19.52
CA ASN A 248 -8.97 24.17 18.50
C ASN A 248 -8.18 23.42 17.42
N MET A 249 -6.90 23.17 17.65
CA MET A 249 -6.07 22.37 16.74
C MET A 249 -6.62 20.96 16.64
N PRO A 250 -6.87 20.42 15.42
CA PRO A 250 -7.17 19.00 15.24
C PRO A 250 -5.99 18.16 15.77
N ARG A 251 -6.32 17.10 16.46
CA ARG A 251 -5.34 16.19 17.07
C ARG A 251 -5.47 14.81 16.49
#